data_4fd82394994d37e4fd13756d88414590
#
_entry.id   4fd82394994d37e4fd13756d88414590
#
_cell.length_a   1.000
_cell.length_b   1.000
_cell.length_c   1.000
_cell.angle_alpha   90.00
_cell.angle_beta   90.00
_cell.angle_gamma   90.00
#
_symmetry.space_group_name_H-M   'P 1'
#
loop_
_entity.id
_entity.type
_entity.pdbx_description
1 polymer ?
#
loop_
_entity_poly.entity_id
_entity_poly.type
_entity_poly.pdbx_seq_one_letter_code
_entity_poly.pdbx_strand_id
1 'polypeptide(L)'
;MTAAPAETVRAVMDAYNARDMDAMMSRFRDDVVWHTTPGFLWPGPYRGREAVRGLFEHWWQGWDTGSADATQFESEGDRVMVSADVHGRSAGDGLDVHVALHWVFYVRDGLIELVRAFETPQEARAEL
;
A
#
# COMPACT_ATOMS: atom_id res chain seq x y z
N MET A 1 14.60 -16.51 11.03
CA MET A 1 13.95 -16.76 9.74
C MET A 1 13.06 -15.57 9.39
N THR A 2 13.23 -15.01 8.20
CA THR A 2 12.42 -13.87 7.78
C THR A 2 11.09 -14.33 7.20
N ALA A 3 10.06 -13.46 7.28
CA ALA A 3 8.78 -13.73 6.68
C ALA A 3 8.91 -13.78 5.15
N ALA A 4 8.13 -14.62 4.50
CA ALA A 4 8.04 -14.66 3.05
C ALA A 4 7.50 -13.32 2.53
N PRO A 5 7.91 -12.87 1.33
CA PRO A 5 7.43 -11.59 0.80
C PRO A 5 5.90 -11.44 0.82
N ALA A 6 5.16 -12.46 0.41
CA ALA A 6 3.70 -12.40 0.43
C ALA A 6 3.15 -12.22 1.84
N GLU A 7 3.74 -12.86 2.84
CA GLU A 7 3.31 -12.72 4.23
C GLU A 7 3.52 -11.30 4.74
N THR A 8 4.65 -10.69 4.40
CA THR A 8 4.95 -9.30 4.77
C THR A 8 3.90 -8.36 4.21
N VAL A 9 3.56 -8.52 2.93
CA VAL A 9 2.58 -7.64 2.28
C VAL A 9 1.17 -7.87 2.83
N ARG A 10 0.78 -9.14 3.11
CA ARG A 10 -0.51 -9.40 3.75
C ARG A 10 -0.60 -8.76 5.13
N ALA A 11 0.48 -8.78 5.89
CA ALA A 11 0.50 -8.14 7.20
C ALA A 11 0.29 -6.63 7.09
N VAL A 12 0.85 -6.00 6.07
CA VAL A 12 0.63 -4.57 5.81
C VAL A 12 -0.83 -4.30 5.46
N MET A 13 -1.44 -5.13 4.60
CA MET A 13 -2.85 -4.97 4.23
C MET A 13 -3.76 -5.13 5.45
N ASP A 14 -3.49 -6.14 6.29
CA ASP A 14 -4.27 -6.38 7.49
C ASP A 14 -4.15 -5.21 8.48
N ALA A 15 -2.93 -4.69 8.66
CA ALA A 15 -2.68 -3.56 9.54
C ALA A 15 -3.37 -2.29 9.02
N TYR A 16 -3.34 -2.08 7.70
CA TYR A 16 -4.06 -0.96 7.09
C TYR A 16 -5.56 -1.05 7.39
N ASN A 17 -6.16 -2.23 7.20
CA ASN A 17 -7.58 -2.41 7.43
C ASN A 17 -7.96 -2.28 8.90
N ALA A 18 -7.03 -2.58 9.82
CA ALA A 18 -7.21 -2.39 11.25
C ALA A 18 -6.89 -0.97 11.72
N ARG A 19 -6.39 -0.12 10.82
CA ARG A 19 -5.87 1.21 11.12
C ARG A 19 -4.80 1.18 12.21
N ASP A 20 -3.95 0.17 12.15
CA ASP A 20 -2.82 0.01 13.07
C ASP A 20 -1.54 0.52 12.41
N MET A 21 -1.28 1.81 12.60
CA MET A 21 -0.14 2.48 11.96
C MET A 21 1.19 1.84 12.36
N ASP A 22 1.37 1.56 13.63
CA ASP A 22 2.65 1.03 14.11
C ASP A 22 2.91 -0.38 13.57
N ALA A 23 1.89 -1.23 13.54
CA ALA A 23 2.01 -2.55 12.95
C ALA A 23 2.34 -2.47 11.46
N MET A 24 1.68 -1.55 10.73
CA MET A 24 1.94 -1.35 9.32
C MET A 24 3.38 -0.87 9.08
N MET A 25 3.79 0.16 9.80
CA MET A 25 5.12 0.75 9.64
C MET A 25 6.24 -0.22 10.01
N SER A 26 5.98 -1.15 10.92
CA SER A 26 6.99 -2.15 11.32
C SER A 26 7.42 -3.06 10.16
N ARG A 27 6.66 -3.10 9.08
CA ARG A 27 6.96 -3.93 7.90
C ARG A 27 7.73 -3.19 6.81
N PHE A 28 8.06 -1.91 7.03
CA PHE A 28 8.81 -1.10 6.07
C PHE A 28 10.22 -0.87 6.56
N ARG A 29 11.18 -0.85 5.63
CA ARG A 29 12.55 -0.45 5.93
C ARG A 29 12.59 1.04 6.26
N ASP A 30 13.60 1.45 7.03
CA ASP A 30 13.79 2.87 7.35
C ASP A 30 13.92 3.74 6.11
N ASP A 31 14.55 3.19 5.06
CA ASP A 31 14.84 3.88 3.80
C ASP A 31 13.86 3.55 2.68
N VAL A 32 12.68 3.04 3.02
CA VAL A 32 11.65 2.68 2.03
C VAL A 32 11.33 3.86 1.11
N VAL A 33 11.01 3.54 -0.15
CA VAL A 33 10.52 4.54 -1.10
C VAL A 33 9.16 4.09 -1.61
N TRP A 34 8.19 4.99 -1.56
CA TRP A 34 6.82 4.73 -2.04
C TRP A 34 6.53 5.65 -3.21
N HIS A 35 6.31 5.08 -4.40
CA HIS A 35 5.87 5.80 -5.58
C HIS A 35 4.36 5.69 -5.70
N THR A 36 3.69 6.84 -5.70
CA THR A 36 2.22 6.89 -5.82
C THR A 36 1.78 6.67 -7.26
N THR A 37 0.50 6.37 -7.42
CA THR A 37 -0.11 6.23 -8.75
C THR A 37 0.08 7.51 -9.57
N PRO A 38 0.43 7.41 -10.86
CA PRO A 38 0.52 8.60 -11.71
C PRO A 38 -0.78 9.41 -11.66
N GLY A 39 -0.65 10.72 -11.49
CA GLY A 39 -1.81 11.61 -11.38
C GLY A 39 -2.44 11.66 -9.99
N PHE A 40 -1.85 10.98 -9.00
CA PHE A 40 -2.33 11.03 -7.64
C PHE A 40 -2.29 12.47 -7.08
N LEU A 41 -3.30 12.81 -6.25
CA LEU A 41 -3.46 14.17 -5.72
C LEU A 41 -2.25 14.67 -4.93
N TRP A 42 -1.61 13.77 -4.18
CA TRP A 42 -0.41 14.09 -3.40
C TRP A 42 0.76 13.29 -3.96
N PRO A 43 1.37 13.76 -5.07
CA PRO A 43 2.38 12.95 -5.75
C PRO A 43 3.64 12.74 -4.90
N GLY A 44 4.26 11.58 -5.13
CA GLY A 44 5.54 11.23 -4.52
C GLY A 44 6.69 11.47 -5.47
N PRO A 45 7.81 10.77 -5.25
CA PRO A 45 7.95 9.67 -4.28
C PRO A 45 8.06 10.14 -2.84
N TYR A 46 7.62 9.29 -1.94
CA TYR A 46 7.79 9.48 -0.49
C TYR A 46 9.00 8.64 -0.06
N ARG A 47 10.00 9.29 0.49
CA ARG A 47 11.28 8.66 0.82
C ARG A 47 11.43 8.57 2.34
N GLY A 48 11.63 7.34 2.82
CA GLY A 48 11.81 7.05 4.21
C GLY A 48 10.51 6.72 4.93
N ARG A 49 10.63 5.96 6.02
CA ARG A 49 9.48 5.47 6.77
C ARG A 49 8.61 6.60 7.30
N GLU A 50 9.22 7.69 7.77
CA GLU A 50 8.47 8.83 8.32
C GLU A 50 7.63 9.51 7.24
N ALA A 51 8.16 9.64 6.02
CA ALA A 51 7.42 10.24 4.92
C ALA A 51 6.24 9.35 4.53
N VAL A 52 6.43 8.04 4.50
CA VAL A 52 5.36 7.08 4.19
C VAL A 52 4.29 7.10 5.30
N ARG A 53 4.70 7.19 6.56
CA ARG A 53 3.76 7.34 7.68
C ARG A 53 2.88 8.59 7.47
N GLY A 54 3.50 9.71 7.12
CA GLY A 54 2.77 10.96 6.87
C GLY A 54 1.77 10.84 5.73
N LEU A 55 2.13 10.12 4.67
CA LEU A 55 1.21 9.85 3.56
C LEU A 55 -0.05 9.11 4.05
N PHE A 56 0.12 8.08 4.85
CA PHE A 56 -1.02 7.30 5.36
C PHE A 56 -1.83 8.07 6.40
N GLU A 57 -1.18 8.86 7.25
CA GLU A 57 -1.90 9.73 8.19
C GLU A 57 -2.81 10.69 7.43
N HIS A 58 -2.29 11.29 6.37
CA HIS A 58 -3.06 12.21 5.53
C HIS A 58 -4.19 11.49 4.80
N TRP A 59 -3.90 10.31 4.26
CA TRP A 59 -4.90 9.50 3.56
C TRP A 59 -6.07 9.13 4.48
N TRP A 60 -5.77 8.66 5.69
CA TRP A 60 -6.81 8.24 6.63
C TRP A 60 -7.67 9.40 7.13
N GLN A 61 -7.15 10.63 7.14
CA GLN A 61 -7.94 11.81 7.50
C GLN A 61 -9.11 12.05 6.55
N GLY A 62 -9.00 11.59 5.32
CA GLY A 62 -10.04 11.72 4.33
C GLY A 62 -11.15 10.66 4.42
N TRP A 63 -11.04 9.72 5.36
CA TRP A 63 -11.97 8.59 5.47
C TRP A 63 -12.53 8.45 6.88
N ASP A 64 -13.87 8.44 6.99
CA ASP A 64 -14.52 8.07 8.26
C ASP A 64 -14.43 6.56 8.47
N THR A 65 -14.72 5.80 7.42
CA THR A 65 -14.54 4.35 7.37
C THR A 65 -13.82 4.02 6.07
N GLY A 66 -13.04 2.96 6.07
CA GLY A 66 -12.38 2.55 4.85
C GLY A 66 -11.65 1.24 5.02
N SER A 67 -11.57 0.51 3.92
CA SER A 67 -10.81 -0.73 3.85
C SER A 67 -10.24 -0.92 2.46
N ALA A 68 -9.29 -1.83 2.35
CA ALA A 68 -8.69 -2.24 1.09
C ALA A 68 -8.85 -3.75 0.97
N ASP A 69 -9.61 -4.18 -0.04
CA ASP A 69 -9.86 -5.59 -0.30
C ASP A 69 -9.02 -6.03 -1.50
N ALA A 70 -8.07 -6.94 -1.26
CA ALA A 70 -7.23 -7.44 -2.34
C ALA A 70 -8.07 -8.25 -3.32
N THR A 71 -8.05 -7.86 -4.59
CA THR A 71 -8.74 -8.54 -5.68
C THR A 71 -7.78 -9.42 -6.47
N GLN A 72 -6.50 -9.07 -6.49
CA GLN A 72 -5.43 -9.89 -7.07
C GLN A 72 -4.23 -9.84 -6.15
N PHE A 73 -3.57 -10.97 -5.99
CA PHE A 73 -2.41 -11.08 -5.12
C PHE A 73 -1.48 -12.12 -5.70
N GLU A 74 -0.36 -11.68 -6.29
CA GLU A 74 0.58 -12.57 -6.95
C GLU A 74 1.99 -12.25 -6.46
N SER A 75 2.79 -13.29 -6.21
CA SER A 75 4.17 -13.09 -5.80
C SER A 75 5.12 -13.84 -6.73
N GLU A 76 6.28 -13.25 -6.96
CA GLU A 76 7.33 -13.87 -7.74
C GLU A 76 8.67 -13.42 -7.18
N GLY A 77 9.43 -14.36 -6.58
CA GLY A 77 10.66 -14.03 -5.90
C GLY A 77 10.42 -13.08 -4.74
N ASP A 78 11.08 -11.94 -4.75
CA ASP A 78 10.97 -10.91 -3.72
C ASP A 78 9.96 -9.79 -4.07
N ARG A 79 9.19 -9.99 -5.13
CA ARG A 79 8.18 -9.03 -5.57
C ARG A 79 6.79 -9.56 -5.36
N VAL A 80 5.89 -8.67 -4.91
CA VAL A 80 4.49 -9.02 -4.67
C VAL A 80 3.60 -7.97 -5.33
N MET A 81 2.75 -8.44 -6.26
CA MET A 81 1.77 -7.58 -6.91
C MET A 81 0.45 -7.68 -6.16
N VAL A 82 -0.15 -6.53 -5.86
CA VAL A 82 -1.48 -6.46 -5.24
C VAL A 82 -2.35 -5.49 -6.02
N SER A 83 -3.54 -5.95 -6.41
CA SER A 83 -4.62 -5.07 -6.83
C SER A 83 -5.66 -5.08 -5.72
N ALA A 84 -6.17 -3.91 -5.37
CA ALA A 84 -7.14 -3.80 -4.28
C ALA A 84 -8.26 -2.85 -4.65
N ASP A 85 -9.46 -3.18 -4.17
CA ASP A 85 -10.58 -2.26 -4.14
C ASP A 85 -10.53 -1.51 -2.81
N VAL A 86 -10.16 -0.25 -2.88
CA VAL A 86 -10.10 0.63 -1.71
C VAL A 86 -11.41 1.38 -1.63
N HIS A 87 -12.15 1.17 -0.57
CA HIS A 87 -13.50 1.74 -0.46
C HIS A 87 -13.79 2.19 0.97
N GLY A 88 -14.78 3.05 1.08
CA GLY A 88 -15.19 3.54 2.37
C GLY A 88 -16.05 4.78 2.23
N ARG A 89 -16.24 5.45 3.36
CA ARG A 89 -17.03 6.66 3.43
C ARG A 89 -16.10 7.85 3.64
N SER A 90 -16.20 8.84 2.76
CA SER A 90 -15.34 10.03 2.86
C SER A 90 -15.73 10.88 4.07
N ALA A 91 -14.69 11.48 4.70
CA ALA A 91 -14.89 12.36 5.85
C ALA A 91 -15.56 13.66 5.42
N GLY A 92 -16.51 14.10 6.19
CA GLY A 92 -17.19 15.39 6.00
C GLY A 92 -18.49 15.29 5.22
N ASP A 93 -18.46 14.75 3.99
CA ASP A 93 -19.64 14.65 3.14
C ASP A 93 -20.35 13.28 3.19
N GLY A 94 -19.70 12.27 3.76
CA GLY A 94 -20.28 10.95 3.94
C GLY A 94 -20.57 10.17 2.67
N LEU A 95 -19.88 10.50 1.57
CA LEU A 95 -20.07 9.80 0.30
C LEU A 95 -19.35 8.47 0.29
N ASP A 96 -19.98 7.47 -0.32
CA ASP A 96 -19.33 6.18 -0.57
C ASP A 96 -18.37 6.33 -1.75
N VAL A 97 -17.11 5.92 -1.55
CA VAL A 97 -16.05 6.06 -2.53
C VAL A 97 -15.39 4.71 -2.78
N HIS A 98 -15.12 4.41 -4.03
CA HIS A 98 -14.39 3.23 -4.47
C HIS A 98 -13.25 3.65 -5.39
N VAL A 99 -12.06 3.10 -5.13
CA VAL A 99 -10.88 3.34 -5.96
C VAL A 99 -10.15 2.01 -6.14
N ALA A 100 -9.86 1.66 -7.39
CA ALA A 100 -9.03 0.49 -7.68
C ALA A 100 -7.57 0.93 -7.72
N LEU A 101 -6.73 0.31 -6.91
CA LEU A 101 -5.30 0.62 -6.85
C LEU A 101 -4.49 -0.64 -7.12
N HIS A 102 -3.32 -0.46 -7.73
CA HIS A 102 -2.46 -1.55 -8.16
C HIS A 102 -1.03 -1.23 -7.79
N TRP A 103 -0.37 -2.16 -7.06
CA TRP A 103 0.99 -1.95 -6.59
C TRP A 103 1.86 -3.16 -6.84
N VAL A 104 3.18 -2.91 -6.90
CA VAL A 104 4.19 -3.95 -6.71
C VAL A 104 5.03 -3.56 -5.51
N PHE A 105 5.14 -4.49 -4.58
CA PHE A 105 5.95 -4.35 -3.36
C PHE A 105 7.24 -5.14 -3.55
N TYR A 106 8.36 -4.51 -3.24
CA TYR A 106 9.68 -5.14 -3.29
C TYR A 106 10.11 -5.38 -1.85
N VAL A 107 10.31 -6.65 -1.50
CA VAL A 107 10.57 -7.07 -0.12
C VAL A 107 11.99 -7.63 -0.02
N ARG A 108 12.72 -7.19 1.00
CA ARG A 108 14.05 -7.69 1.30
C ARG A 108 14.14 -7.99 2.78
N ASP A 109 14.59 -9.21 3.12
CA ASP A 109 14.77 -9.64 4.51
C ASP A 109 13.52 -9.43 5.36
N GLY A 110 12.35 -9.69 4.79
CA GLY A 110 11.06 -9.57 5.47
C GLY A 110 10.53 -8.16 5.61
N LEU A 111 11.20 -7.16 5.02
CA LEU A 111 10.78 -5.75 5.07
C LEU A 111 10.61 -5.19 3.67
N ILE A 112 9.63 -4.30 3.52
CA ILE A 112 9.35 -3.64 2.25
C ILE A 112 10.35 -2.51 2.03
N GLU A 113 11.06 -2.55 0.91
CA GLU A 113 12.06 -1.53 0.56
C GLU A 113 11.60 -0.56 -0.51
N LEU A 114 10.60 -0.96 -1.33
CA LEU A 114 10.12 -0.15 -2.44
C LEU A 114 8.69 -0.52 -2.76
N VAL A 115 7.86 0.47 -3.01
CA VAL A 115 6.50 0.26 -3.51
C VAL A 115 6.32 1.12 -4.75
N ARG A 116 5.81 0.52 -5.81
CA ARG A 116 5.47 1.24 -7.04
C ARG A 116 4.00 1.02 -7.35
N ALA A 117 3.29 2.11 -7.60
CA ALA A 117 1.88 2.07 -7.97
C ALA A 117 1.71 2.22 -9.47
N PHE A 118 0.70 1.56 -10.02
CA PHE A 118 0.42 1.52 -11.46
C PHE A 118 -1.05 1.84 -11.70
N GLU A 119 -1.36 2.28 -12.92
CA GLU A 119 -2.73 2.63 -13.29
C GLU A 119 -3.58 1.41 -13.61
N THR A 120 -2.95 0.31 -14.04
CA THR A 120 -3.65 -0.91 -14.42
C THR A 120 -3.01 -2.14 -13.79
N PRO A 121 -3.78 -3.23 -13.59
CA PRO A 121 -3.20 -4.47 -13.08
C PRO A 121 -2.22 -5.11 -14.09
N GLN A 122 -2.41 -4.88 -15.39
CA GLN A 122 -1.51 -5.40 -16.41
C GLN A 122 -0.12 -4.79 -16.27
N GLU A 123 -0.04 -3.46 -16.05
CA GLU A 123 1.23 -2.78 -15.82
C GLU A 123 1.92 -3.29 -14.56
N ALA A 124 1.17 -3.46 -13.49
CA ALA A 124 1.71 -3.99 -12.23
C ALA A 124 2.24 -5.40 -12.42
N ARG A 125 1.49 -6.27 -13.10
CA ARG A 125 1.91 -7.64 -13.34
C ARG A 125 3.18 -7.71 -14.18
N ALA A 126 3.37 -6.78 -15.12
CA ALA A 126 4.56 -6.73 -15.96
C ALA A 126 5.83 -6.43 -15.14
N GLU A 127 5.71 -5.87 -13.94
CA GLU A 127 6.83 -5.61 -13.05
C GLU A 127 7.29 -6.84 -12.27
N LEU A 128 6.51 -7.91 -12.24
CA LEU A 128 6.90 -9.16 -11.58
C LEU A 128 7.97 -9.95 -12.39
#